data_ba15f44803fc00b4b809fccb110381b3
#
_entry.id   ba15f44803fc00b4b809fccb110381b3
#
_cell.length_a   1.000
_cell.length_b   1.000
_cell.length_c   1.000
_cell.angle_alpha   90.00
_cell.angle_beta   90.00
_cell.angle_gamma   90.00
#
_symmetry.space_group_name_H-M   'P 1'
#
loop_
_entity.id
_entity.type
_entity.pdbx_description
1 polymer ?
#
loop_
_entity_poly.entity_id
_entity_poly.type
_entity_poly.pdbx_seq_one_letter_code
_entity_poly.pdbx_strand_id
1 'polypeptide(L)'
;IGGTEEGIHVAENDKVYTRPEDAVKFVEVTGVDALAIAIGTNHGQFKSKTEVNIPLLKEIDSVVDVPLVIHGGTGVKEEDYPELINNGIRKFNVGTELLVNWTKVTKGTFSETEINKSLRHNVIPANEAVKEIVKHKIGLFMNLESPINLGNK
;
A
#
# COMPACT_ATOMS: atom_id res chain seq x y z
N ILE A 1 -4.91 4.68 13.49
CA ILE A 1 -4.73 5.07 12.09
C ILE A 1 -4.42 6.55 12.10
N GLY A 2 -3.15 6.92 11.88
CA GLY A 2 -2.75 8.31 11.71
C GLY A 2 -2.79 8.67 10.22
N GLY A 3 -3.22 9.89 9.87
CA GLY A 3 -3.25 10.37 8.50
C GLY A 3 -4.55 11.10 8.16
N THR A 4 -4.69 11.53 6.91
CA THR A 4 -5.93 12.12 6.40
C THR A 4 -6.70 11.01 5.69
N GLU A 5 -7.76 10.51 6.28
CA GLU A 5 -8.70 9.61 5.63
C GLU A 5 -9.99 10.38 5.42
N GLU A 6 -10.45 10.48 4.18
CA GLU A 6 -11.69 11.17 3.79
C GLU A 6 -11.81 12.64 4.31
N GLY A 7 -10.70 13.37 4.41
CA GLY A 7 -10.68 14.76 4.83
C GLY A 7 -10.62 14.98 6.36
N ILE A 8 -10.52 13.93 7.16
CA ILE A 8 -10.34 14.04 8.61
C ILE A 8 -8.84 13.99 8.93
N HIS A 9 -8.32 15.07 9.50
CA HIS A 9 -6.95 15.14 10.01
C HIS A 9 -6.86 14.49 11.39
N VAL A 10 -6.10 13.40 11.50
CA VAL A 10 -5.68 12.86 12.80
C VAL A 10 -4.30 13.43 13.11
N ALA A 11 -4.14 14.07 14.25
CA ALA A 11 -2.89 14.70 14.64
C ALA A 11 -1.76 13.64 14.77
N GLU A 12 -0.51 14.04 14.45
CA GLU A 12 0.66 13.13 14.48
C GLU A 12 0.89 12.49 15.86
N ASN A 13 0.40 13.11 16.92
CA ASN A 13 0.51 12.63 18.30
C ASN A 13 -0.54 11.57 18.68
N ASP A 14 -1.57 11.34 17.84
CA ASP A 14 -2.65 10.40 18.09
C ASP A 14 -2.48 9.10 17.27
N LYS A 15 -1.24 8.62 17.09
CA LYS A 15 -0.98 7.33 16.46
C LYS A 15 -1.60 6.22 17.31
N VAL A 16 -2.76 5.75 16.90
CA VAL A 16 -3.42 4.61 17.53
C VAL A 16 -2.94 3.34 16.82
N TYR A 17 -2.21 2.51 17.54
CA TYR A 17 -1.84 1.18 17.08
C TYR A 17 -2.95 0.18 17.43
N THR A 18 -3.12 -0.84 16.59
CA THR A 18 -3.99 -1.97 16.92
C THR A 18 -3.43 -2.73 18.11
N ARG A 19 -4.21 -2.90 19.17
CA ARG A 19 -3.83 -3.73 20.31
C ARG A 19 -4.19 -5.19 20.03
N PRO A 20 -3.35 -6.16 20.42
CA PRO A 20 -3.60 -7.59 20.17
C PRO A 20 -4.95 -8.07 20.70
N GLU A 21 -5.33 -7.64 21.89
CA GLU A 21 -6.63 -7.99 22.50
C GLU A 21 -7.84 -7.43 21.74
N ASP A 22 -7.71 -6.24 21.14
CA ASP A 22 -8.75 -5.66 20.29
C ASP A 22 -8.86 -6.40 18.95
N ALA A 23 -7.73 -6.84 18.39
CA ALA A 23 -7.70 -7.65 17.17
C ALA A 23 -8.43 -8.98 17.37
N VAL A 24 -8.13 -9.71 18.43
CA VAL A 24 -8.81 -10.97 18.79
C VAL A 24 -10.31 -10.75 18.92
N LYS A 25 -10.71 -9.79 19.75
CA LYS A 25 -12.14 -9.49 19.98
C LYS A 25 -12.85 -9.10 18.69
N PHE A 26 -12.21 -8.31 17.83
CA PHE A 26 -12.81 -7.89 16.57
C PHE A 26 -13.06 -9.09 15.65
N VAL A 27 -12.07 -9.97 15.50
CA VAL A 27 -12.20 -11.20 14.67
C VAL A 27 -13.30 -12.10 15.22
N GLU A 28 -13.34 -12.34 16.54
CA GLU A 28 -14.35 -13.19 17.18
C GLU A 28 -15.78 -12.66 17.00
N VAL A 29 -15.97 -11.34 17.14
CA VAL A 29 -17.30 -10.73 17.06
C VAL A 29 -17.79 -10.60 15.62
N THR A 30 -16.88 -10.32 14.67
CA THR A 30 -17.27 -10.01 13.29
C THR A 30 -17.16 -11.19 12.33
N GLY A 31 -16.31 -12.18 12.64
CA GLY A 31 -16.04 -13.31 11.76
C GLY A 31 -15.42 -12.94 10.42
N VAL A 32 -14.60 -11.88 10.37
CA VAL A 32 -13.95 -11.43 9.13
C VAL A 32 -12.92 -12.43 8.64
N ASP A 33 -12.78 -12.56 7.30
CA ASP A 33 -11.82 -13.46 6.66
C ASP A 33 -10.39 -12.89 6.61
N ALA A 34 -10.21 -11.62 6.90
CA ALA A 34 -8.91 -10.94 6.97
C ALA A 34 -9.03 -9.67 7.80
N LEU A 35 -7.98 -9.29 8.53
CA LEU A 35 -7.97 -8.14 9.42
C LEU A 35 -6.95 -7.08 8.97
N ALA A 36 -7.40 -5.86 8.72
CA ALA A 36 -6.50 -4.72 8.53
C ALA A 36 -6.08 -4.14 9.87
N ILE A 37 -4.77 -3.99 10.07
CA ILE A 37 -4.18 -3.55 11.34
C ILE A 37 -3.40 -2.25 11.20
N ALA A 38 -3.36 -1.47 12.27
CA ALA A 38 -2.57 -0.25 12.39
C ALA A 38 -1.26 -0.56 13.15
N ILE A 39 -0.16 -0.61 12.41
CA ILE A 39 1.19 -0.90 12.93
C ILE A 39 2.22 0.18 12.55
N GLY A 40 1.75 1.40 12.26
CA GLY A 40 2.60 2.55 11.92
C GLY A 40 2.61 2.93 10.45
N THR A 41 1.89 2.23 9.58
CA THR A 41 1.68 2.64 8.20
C THR A 41 0.63 3.75 8.12
N ASN A 42 0.84 4.70 7.20
CA ASN A 42 -0.05 5.84 7.01
C ASN A 42 -0.55 5.90 5.56
N HIS A 43 -1.72 6.53 5.34
CA HIS A 43 -2.25 6.80 3.99
C HIS A 43 -1.69 8.11 3.40
N GLY A 44 -1.43 8.12 2.10
CA GLY A 44 -1.05 9.32 1.35
C GLY A 44 0.46 9.50 1.10
N GLN A 45 0.84 10.69 0.61
CA GLN A 45 2.25 11.08 0.47
C GLN A 45 2.70 11.77 1.77
N PHE A 46 3.63 11.17 2.49
CA PHE A 46 4.09 11.66 3.78
C PHE A 46 5.43 12.36 3.72
N LYS A 47 5.55 13.42 4.53
CA LYS A 47 6.82 14.10 4.81
C LYS A 47 7.67 13.34 5.84
N SER A 48 7.09 12.40 6.60
CA SER A 48 7.79 11.58 7.60
C SER A 48 7.98 10.15 7.09
N LYS A 49 9.12 9.55 7.45
CA LYS A 49 9.39 8.13 7.17
C LYS A 49 8.36 7.26 7.91
N THR A 50 7.72 6.36 7.18
CA THR A 50 6.90 5.31 7.78
C THR A 50 7.82 4.35 8.54
N GLU A 51 7.61 4.20 9.83
CA GLU A 51 8.27 3.19 10.66
C GLU A 51 7.24 2.14 11.06
N VAL A 52 7.42 0.94 10.55
CA VAL A 52 6.53 -0.17 10.84
C VAL A 52 6.95 -0.82 12.16
N ASN A 53 5.98 -1.04 13.05
CA ASN A 53 6.21 -1.71 14.33
C ASN A 53 6.15 -3.24 14.16
N ILE A 54 7.28 -3.82 13.76
CA ILE A 54 7.41 -5.27 13.55
C ILE A 54 7.17 -6.08 14.83
N PRO A 55 7.68 -5.68 16.01
CA PRO A 55 7.35 -6.38 17.26
C PRO A 55 5.85 -6.48 17.51
N LEU A 56 5.11 -5.40 17.33
CA LEU A 56 3.65 -5.41 17.48
C LEU A 56 2.97 -6.30 16.41
N LEU A 57 3.46 -6.30 15.18
CA LEU A 57 2.97 -7.21 14.14
C LEU A 57 3.07 -8.67 14.58
N LYS A 58 4.24 -9.09 15.07
CA LYS A 58 4.48 -10.44 15.58
C LYS A 58 3.55 -10.83 16.73
N GLU A 59 3.30 -9.89 17.62
CA GLU A 59 2.37 -10.10 18.72
C GLU A 59 0.94 -10.31 18.24
N ILE A 60 0.46 -9.48 17.30
CA ILE A 60 -0.88 -9.63 16.71
C ILE A 60 -0.99 -10.94 15.91
N ASP A 61 -0.01 -11.26 15.07
CA ASP A 61 0.02 -12.51 14.28
C ASP A 61 -0.04 -13.77 15.15
N SER A 62 0.54 -13.70 16.36
CA SER A 62 0.54 -14.82 17.30
C SER A 62 -0.80 -15.10 17.96
N VAL A 63 -1.75 -14.16 17.93
CA VAL A 63 -3.03 -14.25 18.65
C VAL A 63 -4.26 -14.24 17.75
N VAL A 64 -4.12 -14.02 16.44
CA VAL A 64 -5.22 -14.09 15.47
C VAL A 64 -4.92 -15.09 14.36
N ASP A 65 -5.90 -15.89 13.97
CA ASP A 65 -5.76 -16.93 12.94
C ASP A 65 -6.11 -16.44 11.52
N VAL A 66 -6.51 -15.17 11.36
CA VAL A 66 -6.89 -14.62 10.06
C VAL A 66 -5.72 -13.87 9.41
N PRO A 67 -5.63 -13.89 8.06
CA PRO A 67 -4.61 -13.13 7.33
C PRO A 67 -4.63 -11.64 7.67
N LEU A 68 -3.46 -11.05 7.89
CA LEU A 68 -3.31 -9.65 8.20
C LEU A 68 -3.14 -8.80 6.93
N VAL A 69 -3.68 -7.59 6.99
CA VAL A 69 -3.68 -6.63 5.86
C VAL A 69 -3.04 -5.32 6.28
N ILE A 70 -2.22 -4.74 5.41
CA ILE A 70 -1.68 -3.39 5.57
C ILE A 70 -2.41 -2.40 4.65
N HIS A 71 -2.92 -1.32 5.25
CA HIS A 71 -3.25 -0.08 4.57
C HIS A 71 -2.02 0.85 4.50
N GLY A 72 -2.02 1.81 3.56
CA GLY A 72 -0.90 2.74 3.42
C GLY A 72 0.38 2.10 2.86
N GLY A 73 0.27 1.03 2.08
CA GLY A 73 1.40 0.30 1.51
C GLY A 73 2.34 1.13 0.63
N THR A 74 1.91 2.28 0.11
CA THR A 74 2.77 3.22 -0.62
C THR A 74 3.97 3.71 0.23
N GLY A 75 3.81 3.84 1.55
CA GLY A 75 4.84 4.35 2.45
C GLY A 75 5.78 3.29 3.03
N VAL A 76 5.50 2.02 2.80
CA VAL A 76 6.32 0.90 3.30
C VAL A 76 7.64 0.85 2.53
N LYS A 77 8.76 0.75 3.25
CA LYS A 77 10.07 0.60 2.63
C LYS A 77 10.22 -0.80 2.00
N GLU A 78 10.94 -0.86 0.88
CA GLU A 78 11.11 -2.13 0.17
C GLU A 78 11.82 -3.20 1.01
N GLU A 79 12.74 -2.78 1.84
CA GLU A 79 13.48 -3.64 2.78
C GLU A 79 12.59 -4.29 3.86
N ASP A 80 11.43 -3.69 4.17
CA ASP A 80 10.52 -4.18 5.21
C ASP A 80 9.56 -5.29 4.72
N TYR A 81 9.31 -5.39 3.39
CA TYR A 81 8.33 -6.35 2.86
C TYR A 81 8.60 -7.80 3.24
N PRO A 82 9.84 -8.34 3.15
CA PRO A 82 10.08 -9.72 3.54
C PRO A 82 9.71 -10.01 5.00
N GLU A 83 10.03 -9.09 5.92
CA GLU A 83 9.73 -9.26 7.32
C GLU A 83 8.23 -9.16 7.60
N LEU A 84 7.52 -8.24 6.94
CA LEU A 84 6.07 -8.12 7.02
C LEU A 84 5.36 -9.39 6.54
N ILE A 85 5.76 -9.92 5.39
CA ILE A 85 5.18 -11.13 4.81
C ILE A 85 5.44 -12.35 5.68
N ASN A 86 6.65 -12.48 6.23
CA ASN A 86 7.01 -13.58 7.11
C ASN A 86 6.26 -13.55 8.45
N ASN A 87 5.71 -12.40 8.84
CA ASN A 87 4.95 -12.22 10.07
C ASN A 87 3.47 -11.92 9.82
N GLY A 88 2.83 -12.67 8.93
CA GLY A 88 1.38 -12.73 8.82
C GLY A 88 0.72 -11.75 7.85
N ILE A 89 1.45 -10.78 7.29
CA ILE A 89 0.86 -9.91 6.26
C ILE A 89 0.67 -10.68 4.95
N ARG A 90 -0.56 -10.71 4.46
CA ARG A 90 -0.94 -11.40 3.22
C ARG A 90 -1.53 -10.48 2.16
N LYS A 91 -1.80 -9.22 2.51
CA LYS A 91 -2.36 -8.23 1.59
C LYS A 91 -1.79 -6.83 1.88
N PHE A 92 -1.40 -6.13 0.82
CA PHE A 92 -0.96 -4.73 0.87
C PHE A 92 -1.90 -3.88 0.02
N ASN A 93 -2.47 -2.83 0.61
CA ASN A 93 -3.27 -1.86 -0.12
C ASN A 93 -2.35 -0.73 -0.60
N VAL A 94 -2.07 -0.70 -1.90
CA VAL A 94 -1.24 0.31 -2.56
C VAL A 94 -2.12 1.11 -3.53
N GLY A 95 -2.30 2.39 -3.27
CA GLY A 95 -3.16 3.25 -4.10
C GLY A 95 -2.49 4.57 -4.48
N THR A 96 -2.02 5.31 -3.48
CA THR A 96 -1.49 6.68 -3.67
C THR A 96 -0.33 6.74 -4.66
N GLU A 97 0.58 5.79 -4.64
CA GLU A 97 1.72 5.72 -5.55
C GLU A 97 1.26 5.58 -7.01
N LEU A 98 0.27 4.72 -7.26
CA LEU A 98 -0.29 4.51 -8.58
C LEU A 98 -1.00 5.77 -9.10
N LEU A 99 -1.86 6.36 -8.26
CA LEU A 99 -2.61 7.58 -8.59
C LEU A 99 -1.69 8.76 -8.89
N VAL A 100 -0.69 8.98 -8.05
CA VAL A 100 0.25 10.10 -8.20
C VAL A 100 1.08 9.95 -9.47
N ASN A 101 1.61 8.76 -9.74
CA ASN A 101 2.39 8.53 -10.96
C ASN A 101 1.52 8.64 -12.21
N TRP A 102 0.33 8.05 -12.21
CA TRP A 102 -0.62 8.19 -13.32
C TRP A 102 -0.93 9.65 -13.60
N THR A 103 -1.28 10.42 -12.56
CA THR A 103 -1.61 11.84 -12.68
C THR A 103 -0.43 12.67 -13.18
N LYS A 104 0.78 12.42 -12.66
CA LYS A 104 2.01 13.12 -13.06
C LYS A 104 2.33 12.89 -14.53
N VAL A 105 2.30 11.65 -15.01
CA VAL A 105 2.59 11.31 -16.41
C VAL A 105 1.50 11.87 -17.33
N THR A 106 0.23 11.70 -16.97
CA THR A 106 -0.89 12.25 -17.76
C THR A 106 -0.79 13.76 -17.89
N LYS A 107 -0.50 14.46 -16.78
CA LYS A 107 -0.33 15.92 -16.81
C LYS A 107 0.82 16.34 -17.75
N GLY A 108 1.93 15.61 -17.75
CA GLY A 108 3.05 15.85 -18.67
C GLY A 108 2.63 15.64 -20.14
N THR A 109 2.00 14.52 -20.45
CA THR A 109 1.57 14.21 -21.82
C THR A 109 0.54 15.19 -22.37
N PHE A 110 -0.41 15.65 -21.55
CA PHE A 110 -1.37 16.68 -21.96
C PHE A 110 -0.70 18.05 -22.22
N SER A 111 0.37 18.38 -21.51
CA SER A 111 1.11 19.63 -21.74
C SER A 111 1.94 19.62 -23.02
N GLU A 112 2.38 18.45 -23.49
CA GLU A 112 3.28 18.29 -24.64
C GLU A 112 2.55 17.88 -25.92
N THR A 113 1.28 17.46 -25.81
CA THR A 113 0.54 16.89 -26.95
C THR A 113 -0.23 17.95 -27.71
N GLU A 114 -0.21 17.86 -29.04
CA GLU A 114 -1.04 18.68 -29.93
C GLU A 114 -2.53 18.47 -29.68
N ILE A 115 -3.32 19.53 -29.75
CA ILE A 115 -4.76 19.56 -29.43
C ILE A 115 -5.58 18.51 -30.18
N ASN A 116 -5.12 18.03 -31.34
CA ASN A 116 -5.85 17.12 -32.23
C ASN A 116 -5.54 15.63 -31.98
N LYS A 117 -4.72 15.28 -31.01
CA LYS A 117 -4.45 13.86 -30.70
C LYS A 117 -5.55 13.23 -29.87
N SER A 118 -5.83 11.97 -30.13
CA SER A 118 -6.89 11.27 -29.39
C SER A 118 -6.51 11.14 -27.90
N LEU A 119 -7.51 11.17 -27.03
CA LEU A 119 -7.36 10.97 -25.58
C LEU A 119 -6.51 9.73 -25.23
N ARG A 120 -6.61 8.65 -26.04
CA ARG A 120 -5.82 7.44 -25.88
C ARG A 120 -4.32 7.72 -25.88
N HIS A 121 -3.81 8.56 -26.77
CA HIS A 121 -2.39 8.91 -26.82
C HIS A 121 -1.90 9.58 -25.54
N ASN A 122 -2.78 10.34 -24.87
CA ASN A 122 -2.42 11.06 -23.67
C ASN A 122 -2.42 10.18 -22.40
N VAL A 123 -3.19 9.09 -22.38
CA VAL A 123 -3.32 8.24 -21.19
C VAL A 123 -2.51 6.94 -21.25
N ILE A 124 -2.15 6.46 -22.45
CA ILE A 124 -1.34 5.23 -22.60
C ILE A 124 -0.02 5.32 -21.81
N PRO A 125 0.79 6.40 -21.90
CA PRO A 125 2.04 6.49 -21.15
C PRO A 125 1.85 6.38 -19.64
N ALA A 126 0.77 6.97 -19.13
CA ALA A 126 0.44 6.89 -17.70
C ALA A 126 0.05 5.47 -17.28
N ASN A 127 -0.71 4.75 -18.12
CA ASN A 127 -1.05 3.35 -17.86
C ASN A 127 0.19 2.44 -17.86
N GLU A 128 1.13 2.66 -18.79
CA GLU A 128 2.38 1.90 -18.79
C GLU A 128 3.24 2.21 -17.54
N ALA A 129 3.31 3.45 -17.11
CA ALA A 129 4.01 3.82 -15.88
C ALA A 129 3.41 3.12 -14.65
N VAL A 130 2.09 3.06 -14.53
CA VAL A 130 1.38 2.33 -13.46
C VAL A 130 1.65 0.83 -13.56
N LYS A 131 1.61 0.27 -14.76
CA LYS A 131 1.91 -1.16 -14.99
C LYS A 131 3.30 -1.53 -14.48
N GLU A 132 4.32 -0.71 -14.75
CA GLU A 132 5.68 -0.98 -14.26
C GLU A 132 5.76 -0.92 -12.71
N ILE A 133 5.06 0.02 -12.08
CA ILE A 133 4.97 0.07 -10.61
C ILE A 133 4.30 -1.21 -10.06
N VAL A 134 3.20 -1.64 -10.66
CA VAL A 134 2.50 -2.87 -10.24
C VAL A 134 3.39 -4.09 -10.39
N LYS A 135 4.10 -4.23 -11.52
CA LYS A 135 5.08 -5.32 -11.71
C LYS A 135 6.16 -5.33 -10.63
N HIS A 136 6.71 -4.15 -10.33
CA HIS A 136 7.72 -4.01 -9.30
C HIS A 136 7.19 -4.44 -7.92
N LYS A 137 6.00 -3.96 -7.53
CA LYS A 137 5.36 -4.35 -6.26
C LYS A 137 5.06 -5.85 -6.19
N ILE A 138 4.58 -6.47 -7.28
CA ILE A 138 4.38 -7.92 -7.33
C ILE A 138 5.71 -8.65 -7.09
N GLY A 139 6.81 -8.19 -7.71
CA GLY A 139 8.13 -8.74 -7.48
C GLY A 139 8.53 -8.71 -6.00
N LEU A 140 8.35 -7.57 -5.34
CA LEU A 140 8.62 -7.41 -3.91
C LEU A 140 7.76 -8.34 -3.04
N PHE A 141 6.44 -8.40 -3.32
CA PHE A 141 5.51 -9.22 -2.54
C PHE A 141 5.74 -10.73 -2.70
N MET A 142 6.23 -11.14 -3.85
CA MET A 142 6.58 -12.54 -4.13
C MET A 142 8.02 -12.89 -3.78
N ASN A 143 8.80 -11.94 -3.25
CA ASN A 143 10.22 -12.08 -2.96
C ASN A 143 11.03 -12.58 -4.18
N LEU A 144 10.73 -12.04 -5.36
CA LEU A 144 11.40 -12.39 -6.61
C LEU A 144 12.65 -11.53 -6.78
N GLU A 145 13.78 -12.15 -7.10
CA GLU A 145 15.05 -11.46 -7.37
C GLU A 145 15.01 -10.58 -8.63
N SER A 146 14.04 -10.81 -9.52
CA SER A 146 13.85 -10.06 -10.76
C SER A 146 12.39 -9.75 -11.01
N PRO A 147 12.05 -8.59 -11.63
CA PRO A 147 10.66 -8.24 -11.95
C PRO A 147 10.03 -9.29 -12.88
N ILE A 148 8.76 -9.58 -12.63
CA ILE A 148 8.00 -10.51 -13.47
C ILE A 148 7.93 -9.99 -14.90
N ASN A 149 8.44 -10.77 -15.84
CA ASN A 149 8.26 -10.51 -17.27
C ASN A 149 6.86 -10.96 -17.69
N LEU A 150 5.90 -10.07 -17.60
CA LEU A 150 4.53 -10.30 -18.06
C LEU A 150 4.44 -10.12 -19.58
N GLY A 151 5.18 -10.89 -20.34
CA GLY A 151 5.26 -10.81 -21.80
C GLY A 151 4.15 -9.98 -22.49
N ASN A 152 4.54 -9.16 -23.44
CA ASN A 152 3.59 -8.40 -24.25
C ASN A 152 2.67 -9.37 -25.00
N LYS A 153 1.45 -9.58 -24.51
CA LYS A 153 0.35 -10.17 -25.26
C LYS A 153 -0.57 -9.07 -25.75
#